data_e2edd7aad99b67f7e49cf5e2f3ae2120
#
_entry.id   e2edd7aad99b67f7e49cf5e2f3ae2120
#
_cell.length_a   1.000
_cell.length_b   1.000
_cell.length_c   1.000
_cell.angle_alpha   90.00
_cell.angle_beta   90.00
_cell.angle_gamma   90.00
#
_symmetry.space_group_name_H-M   'P 1'
#
loop_
_entity.id
_entity.type
_entity.pdbx_description
1 polymer ?
#
loop_
_entity_poly.entity_id
_entity_poly.type
_entity_poly.pdbx_seq_one_letter_code
_entity_poly.pdbx_strand_id
1 'polypeptide(L)'
;QAAPIEDFPRRHIPDYLIDRNNIISYLIFVAFFSILFVNVFTPFQGAWYNETSASRADLFLFSVLIVLGGVVVMALSRILMYFIHKKYTITVIQFITWLILEIILIATIYTFGCFLSRQDTRSFSLVFSRAIMYVPLILSIPTLISYLYFGIKERDKTIKALTSAADNGLEMKKESSADADNGKIVNFFDEKGELKLSVKSEYIYYVEAFDNYVNIYYQTT
;
A
#
# COMPACT_ATOMS: atom_id res chain seq x y z
N GLN A 1 6.78 15.54 15.81
CA GLN A 1 5.55 15.38 16.61
C GLN A 1 4.63 14.42 15.84
N ALA A 2 4.27 13.28 16.45
CA ALA A 2 3.25 12.40 15.88
C ALA A 2 1.92 13.16 15.87
N ALA A 3 1.27 13.26 14.70
CA ALA A 3 -0.03 13.91 14.58
C ALA A 3 -1.06 13.21 15.50
N PRO A 4 -1.94 13.95 16.16
CA PRO A 4 -2.90 13.39 17.10
C PRO A 4 -3.80 12.35 16.42
N ILE A 5 -4.11 11.29 17.15
CA ILE A 5 -4.90 10.12 16.69
C ILE A 5 -6.32 10.54 16.25
N GLU A 6 -6.82 11.66 16.75
CA GLU A 6 -8.14 12.20 16.41
C GLU A 6 -8.31 12.58 14.93
N ASP A 7 -7.21 12.87 14.20
CA ASP A 7 -7.25 13.23 12.77
C ASP A 7 -7.15 12.02 11.84
N PHE A 8 -6.96 10.80 12.36
CA PHE A 8 -6.78 9.60 11.57
C PHE A 8 -7.91 9.34 10.55
N PRO A 9 -9.20 9.47 10.91
CA PRO A 9 -10.31 9.19 9.97
C PRO A 9 -10.40 10.18 8.79
N ARG A 10 -9.88 11.39 8.96
CA ARG A 10 -9.95 12.47 7.97
C ARG A 10 -8.72 12.57 7.07
N ARG A 11 -7.68 11.79 7.33
CA ARG A 11 -6.49 11.75 6.48
C ARG A 11 -6.83 11.25 5.09
N HIS A 12 -6.16 11.81 4.09
CA HIS A 12 -6.24 11.32 2.72
C HIS A 12 -5.52 9.98 2.59
N ILE A 13 -6.06 9.10 1.75
CA ILE A 13 -5.36 7.85 1.44
C ILE A 13 -4.11 8.15 0.63
N PRO A 14 -3.02 7.41 0.86
CA PRO A 14 -1.79 7.56 0.08
C PRO A 14 -2.01 7.25 -1.40
N ASP A 15 -1.46 8.08 -2.28
CA ASP A 15 -1.63 7.98 -3.74
C ASP A 15 -1.15 6.65 -4.32
N TYR A 16 -0.14 6.02 -3.69
CA TYR A 16 0.37 4.72 -4.14
C TYR A 16 -0.67 3.58 -4.08
N LEU A 17 -1.76 3.73 -3.29
CA LEU A 17 -2.85 2.75 -3.24
C LEU A 17 -3.78 2.83 -4.46
N ILE A 18 -3.74 3.95 -5.17
CA ILE A 18 -4.61 4.23 -6.32
C ILE A 18 -3.81 4.20 -7.63
N ASP A 19 -2.49 4.11 -7.55
CA ASP A 19 -1.64 3.98 -8.73
C ASP A 19 -2.01 2.74 -9.55
N ARG A 20 -2.20 2.92 -10.86
CA ARG A 20 -2.65 1.88 -11.78
C ARG A 20 -1.79 0.62 -11.74
N ASN A 21 -0.47 0.77 -11.70
CA ASN A 21 0.45 -0.37 -11.70
C ASN A 21 0.36 -1.15 -10.39
N ASN A 22 0.19 -0.44 -9.28
CA ASN A 22 0.05 -1.05 -7.96
C ASN A 22 -1.31 -1.77 -7.84
N ILE A 23 -2.40 -1.22 -8.40
CA ILE A 23 -3.70 -1.89 -8.46
C ILE A 23 -3.61 -3.20 -9.25
N ILE A 24 -2.98 -3.21 -10.42
CA ILE A 24 -2.83 -4.43 -11.24
C ILE A 24 -2.02 -5.48 -10.47
N SER A 25 -0.89 -5.10 -9.89
CA SER A 25 -0.04 -5.99 -9.08
C SER A 25 -0.80 -6.56 -7.89
N TYR A 26 -1.59 -5.74 -7.21
CA TYR A 26 -2.46 -6.15 -6.12
C TYR A 26 -3.50 -7.19 -6.56
N LEU A 27 -4.22 -6.94 -7.65
CA LEU A 27 -5.25 -7.87 -8.16
C LEU A 27 -4.66 -9.22 -8.56
N ILE A 28 -3.50 -9.24 -9.22
CA ILE A 28 -2.80 -10.48 -9.58
C ILE A 28 -2.39 -11.24 -8.32
N PHE A 29 -1.83 -10.55 -7.33
CA PHE A 29 -1.40 -11.16 -6.07
C PHE A 29 -2.59 -11.72 -5.29
N VAL A 30 -3.68 -10.97 -5.17
CA VAL A 30 -4.92 -11.42 -4.51
C VAL A 30 -5.52 -12.64 -5.23
N ALA A 31 -5.57 -12.64 -6.57
CA ALA A 31 -6.07 -13.76 -7.35
C ALA A 31 -5.27 -15.04 -7.06
N PHE A 32 -3.94 -14.94 -7.18
CA PHE A 32 -3.03 -16.06 -6.95
C PHE A 32 -3.14 -16.59 -5.51
N PHE A 33 -3.07 -15.69 -4.52
CA PHE A 33 -3.17 -16.03 -3.11
C PHE A 33 -4.52 -16.68 -2.78
N SER A 34 -5.62 -16.13 -3.28
CA SER A 34 -6.97 -16.65 -3.01
C SER A 34 -7.19 -18.03 -3.62
N ILE A 35 -6.71 -18.26 -4.86
CA ILE A 35 -6.77 -19.59 -5.48
C ILE A 35 -6.01 -20.61 -4.63
N LEU A 36 -4.78 -20.26 -4.22
CA LEU A 36 -3.94 -21.12 -3.40
C LEU A 36 -4.61 -21.39 -2.04
N PHE A 37 -5.06 -20.33 -1.37
CA PHE A 37 -5.67 -20.43 -0.04
C PHE A 37 -6.95 -21.28 -0.05
N VAL A 38 -7.85 -21.04 -1.00
CA VAL A 38 -9.12 -21.76 -1.12
C VAL A 38 -8.89 -23.25 -1.39
N ASN A 39 -7.90 -23.59 -2.22
CA ASN A 39 -7.64 -25.00 -2.56
C ASN A 39 -6.83 -25.76 -1.50
N VAL A 40 -5.95 -25.07 -0.74
CA VAL A 40 -5.18 -25.69 0.34
C VAL A 40 -6.01 -25.84 1.61
N PHE A 41 -6.67 -24.77 2.03
CA PHE A 41 -7.37 -24.73 3.33
C PHE A 41 -8.85 -25.10 3.23
N THR A 42 -9.44 -25.15 2.03
CA THR A 42 -10.85 -25.49 1.78
C THR A 42 -11.83 -24.86 2.80
N PRO A 43 -11.74 -23.51 3.07
CA PRO A 43 -12.45 -22.89 4.17
C PRO A 43 -13.97 -22.96 4.03
N PHE A 44 -14.46 -23.13 2.83
CA PHE A 44 -15.88 -23.14 2.54
C PHE A 44 -16.55 -24.52 2.67
N GLN A 45 -15.81 -25.61 2.99
CA GLN A 45 -16.25 -27.00 3.11
C GLN A 45 -17.76 -27.18 2.77
N GLY A 46 -18.07 -27.11 1.49
CA GLY A 46 -19.43 -27.13 1.03
C GLY A 46 -19.93 -28.59 0.86
N ALA A 47 -21.24 -28.79 0.85
CA ALA A 47 -21.84 -30.07 0.49
C ALA A 47 -21.31 -30.56 -0.87
N TRP A 48 -21.01 -29.63 -1.80
CA TRP A 48 -20.43 -29.94 -3.11
C TRP A 48 -19.00 -30.52 -3.04
N TYR A 49 -18.31 -30.37 -1.92
CA TYR A 49 -16.96 -30.96 -1.72
C TYR A 49 -17.04 -32.40 -1.24
N ASN A 50 -18.12 -32.77 -0.53
CA ASN A 50 -18.26 -34.08 0.12
C ASN A 50 -19.22 -35.03 -0.56
N GLU A 51 -20.18 -34.55 -1.35
CA GLU A 51 -21.31 -35.34 -1.87
C GLU A 51 -21.26 -35.59 -3.39
N THR A 52 -20.34 -34.99 -4.10
CA THR A 52 -20.28 -35.13 -5.56
C THR A 52 -19.27 -36.19 -5.98
N SER A 53 -19.66 -37.04 -6.91
CA SER A 53 -18.78 -37.86 -7.75
C SER A 53 -17.88 -37.02 -8.67
N ALA A 54 -17.78 -35.70 -8.39
CA ALA A 54 -16.99 -34.76 -9.15
C ALA A 54 -15.49 -35.05 -9.01
N SER A 55 -14.78 -34.99 -10.12
CA SER A 55 -13.34 -35.11 -10.16
C SER A 55 -12.69 -34.00 -9.34
N ARG A 56 -11.51 -34.24 -8.76
CA ARG A 56 -10.70 -33.17 -8.10
C ARG A 56 -10.41 -32.02 -9.05
N ALA A 57 -10.30 -32.30 -10.36
CA ALA A 57 -10.10 -31.27 -11.37
C ALA A 57 -11.33 -30.35 -11.50
N ASP A 58 -12.54 -30.90 -11.44
CA ASP A 58 -13.76 -30.11 -11.53
C ASP A 58 -13.94 -29.19 -10.32
N LEU A 59 -13.62 -29.72 -9.13
CA LEU A 59 -13.63 -28.92 -7.89
C LEU A 59 -12.62 -27.77 -7.94
N PHE A 60 -11.43 -28.05 -8.46
CA PHE A 60 -10.40 -27.01 -8.67
C PHE A 60 -10.87 -25.96 -9.66
N LEU A 61 -11.38 -26.37 -10.82
CA LEU A 61 -11.90 -25.43 -11.83
C LEU A 61 -13.03 -24.56 -11.28
N PHE A 62 -13.95 -25.15 -10.51
CA PHE A 62 -15.04 -24.41 -9.89
C PHE A 62 -14.51 -23.38 -8.87
N SER A 63 -13.54 -23.74 -8.04
CA SER A 63 -12.91 -22.81 -7.10
C SER A 63 -12.21 -21.65 -7.82
N VAL A 64 -11.50 -21.93 -8.91
CA VAL A 64 -10.85 -20.91 -9.75
C VAL A 64 -11.90 -19.96 -10.35
N LEU A 65 -13.00 -20.47 -10.88
CA LEU A 65 -14.07 -19.64 -11.45
C LEU A 65 -14.68 -18.70 -10.40
N ILE A 66 -14.93 -19.20 -9.19
CA ILE A 66 -15.46 -18.38 -8.09
C ILE A 66 -14.46 -17.29 -7.70
N VAL A 67 -13.20 -17.64 -7.53
CA VAL A 67 -12.16 -16.66 -7.17
C VAL A 67 -12.02 -15.60 -8.27
N LEU A 68 -12.00 -16.02 -9.54
CA LEU A 68 -11.95 -15.06 -10.67
C LEU A 68 -13.18 -14.14 -10.68
N GLY A 69 -14.37 -14.66 -10.38
CA GLY A 69 -15.57 -13.83 -10.20
C GLY A 69 -15.37 -12.74 -9.12
N GLY A 70 -14.83 -13.13 -7.97
CA GLY A 70 -14.46 -12.18 -6.90
C GLY A 70 -13.42 -11.14 -7.34
N VAL A 71 -12.39 -11.58 -8.07
CA VAL A 71 -11.35 -10.69 -8.60
C VAL A 71 -11.90 -9.67 -9.62
N VAL A 72 -12.86 -10.10 -10.46
CA VAL A 72 -13.56 -9.18 -11.38
C VAL A 72 -14.32 -8.11 -10.62
N VAL A 73 -15.02 -8.48 -9.53
CA VAL A 73 -15.70 -7.50 -8.66
C VAL A 73 -14.70 -6.51 -8.06
N MET A 74 -13.58 -7.00 -7.54
CA MET A 74 -12.51 -6.15 -7.01
C MET A 74 -11.92 -5.23 -8.08
N ALA A 75 -11.68 -5.73 -9.29
CA ALA A 75 -11.17 -4.95 -10.40
C ALA A 75 -12.12 -3.80 -10.76
N LEU A 76 -13.42 -4.09 -10.90
CA LEU A 76 -14.45 -3.08 -11.15
C LEU A 76 -14.52 -2.06 -10.02
N SER A 77 -14.46 -2.52 -8.77
CA SER A 77 -14.42 -1.68 -7.58
C SER A 77 -13.22 -0.71 -7.60
N ARG A 78 -12.01 -1.21 -7.90
CA ARG A 78 -10.79 -0.40 -8.00
C ARG A 78 -10.82 0.59 -9.17
N ILE A 79 -11.34 0.18 -10.31
CA ILE A 79 -11.54 1.07 -11.46
C ILE A 79 -12.49 2.21 -11.09
N LEU A 80 -13.61 1.91 -10.44
CA LEU A 80 -14.58 2.91 -10.00
C LEU A 80 -13.95 3.87 -8.97
N MET A 81 -13.19 3.34 -8.01
CA MET A 81 -12.47 4.13 -7.02
C MET A 81 -11.44 5.07 -7.69
N TYR A 82 -10.72 4.59 -8.71
CA TYR A 82 -9.78 5.40 -9.48
C TYR A 82 -10.46 6.59 -10.16
N PHE A 83 -11.63 6.37 -10.80
CA PHE A 83 -12.39 7.47 -11.42
C PHE A 83 -12.94 8.46 -10.41
N ILE A 84 -13.39 8.00 -9.25
CA ILE A 84 -13.88 8.87 -8.16
C ILE A 84 -12.73 9.70 -7.60
N HIS A 85 -11.57 9.09 -7.36
CA HIS A 85 -10.40 9.79 -6.83
C HIS A 85 -9.89 10.90 -7.76
N LYS A 86 -10.03 10.73 -9.06
CA LYS A 86 -9.68 11.78 -10.04
C LYS A 86 -10.49 13.06 -9.85
N LYS A 87 -11.70 12.96 -9.28
CA LYS A 87 -12.62 14.09 -9.10
C LYS A 87 -12.71 14.54 -7.63
N TYR A 88 -12.56 13.62 -6.69
CA TYR A 88 -12.71 13.87 -5.25
C TYR A 88 -11.57 13.22 -4.48
N THR A 89 -11.08 13.90 -3.44
CA THR A 89 -10.11 13.31 -2.50
C THR A 89 -10.82 12.30 -1.60
N ILE A 90 -10.32 11.07 -1.56
CA ILE A 90 -10.90 9.99 -0.75
C ILE A 90 -10.21 9.99 0.63
N THR A 91 -11.00 9.98 1.69
CA THR A 91 -10.51 9.88 3.06
C THR A 91 -10.36 8.41 3.49
N VAL A 92 -9.57 8.16 4.55
CA VAL A 92 -9.35 6.80 5.08
C VAL A 92 -10.67 6.13 5.46
N ILE A 93 -11.61 6.87 6.07
CA ILE A 93 -12.91 6.30 6.46
C ILE A 93 -13.74 5.89 5.25
N GLN A 94 -13.74 6.70 4.19
CA GLN A 94 -14.43 6.36 2.94
C GLN A 94 -13.82 5.12 2.29
N PHE A 95 -12.50 4.99 2.34
CA PHE A 95 -11.81 3.81 1.83
C PHE A 95 -12.16 2.54 2.61
N ILE A 96 -12.21 2.61 3.95
CA ILE A 96 -12.62 1.48 4.80
C ILE A 96 -14.08 1.09 4.51
N THR A 97 -14.99 2.07 4.43
CA THR A 97 -16.40 1.82 4.07
C THR A 97 -16.50 1.14 2.70
N TRP A 98 -15.69 1.57 1.74
CA TRP A 98 -15.62 0.97 0.42
C TRP A 98 -15.18 -0.49 0.46
N LEU A 99 -14.15 -0.81 1.26
CA LEU A 99 -13.70 -2.19 1.46
C LEU A 99 -14.79 -3.09 2.08
N ILE A 100 -15.54 -2.56 3.05
CA ILE A 100 -16.65 -3.30 3.66
C ILE A 100 -17.74 -3.61 2.63
N LEU A 101 -18.12 -2.64 1.81
CA LEU A 101 -19.09 -2.83 0.72
C LEU A 101 -18.60 -3.85 -0.31
N GLU A 102 -17.32 -3.82 -0.65
CA GLU A 102 -16.68 -4.78 -1.56
C GLU A 102 -16.76 -6.20 -1.01
N ILE A 103 -16.46 -6.41 0.28
CA ILE A 103 -16.56 -7.71 0.95
C ILE A 103 -18.00 -8.23 0.94
N ILE A 104 -18.98 -7.38 1.26
CA ILE A 104 -20.41 -7.77 1.23
C ILE A 104 -20.84 -8.15 -0.18
N LEU A 105 -20.40 -7.42 -1.19
CA LEU A 105 -20.72 -7.70 -2.59
C LEU A 105 -20.13 -9.04 -3.04
N ILE A 106 -18.86 -9.32 -2.73
CA ILE A 106 -18.20 -10.58 -3.04
C ILE A 106 -18.91 -11.75 -2.35
N ALA A 107 -19.22 -11.60 -1.04
CA ALA A 107 -19.94 -12.62 -0.29
C ALA A 107 -21.34 -12.91 -0.86
N THR A 108 -22.03 -11.88 -1.32
CA THR A 108 -23.35 -12.00 -1.95
C THR A 108 -23.26 -12.75 -3.28
N ILE A 109 -22.32 -12.39 -4.14
CA ILE A 109 -22.10 -13.04 -5.45
C ILE A 109 -21.70 -14.50 -5.27
N TYR A 110 -20.79 -14.78 -4.31
CA TYR A 110 -20.42 -16.14 -3.96
C TYR A 110 -21.65 -16.98 -3.55
N THR A 111 -22.44 -16.44 -2.60
CA THR A 111 -23.63 -17.13 -2.09
C THR A 111 -24.65 -17.37 -3.19
N PHE A 112 -24.87 -16.39 -4.04
CA PHE A 112 -25.79 -16.49 -5.17
C PHE A 112 -25.30 -17.53 -6.21
N GLY A 113 -23.99 -17.56 -6.48
CA GLY A 113 -23.37 -18.56 -7.35
C GLY A 113 -23.56 -19.99 -6.82
N CYS A 114 -23.36 -20.21 -5.52
CA CYS A 114 -23.62 -21.51 -4.88
C CYS A 114 -25.10 -21.91 -4.99
N PHE A 115 -26.02 -20.96 -4.78
CA PHE A 115 -27.45 -21.20 -4.86
C PHE A 115 -27.92 -21.53 -6.31
N LEU A 116 -27.35 -20.80 -7.29
CA LEU A 116 -27.67 -21.01 -8.70
C LEU A 116 -27.18 -22.38 -9.23
N SER A 117 -26.07 -22.85 -8.69
CA SER A 117 -25.45 -24.13 -9.02
C SER A 117 -26.33 -25.34 -8.64
N ARG A 118 -27.39 -25.16 -7.84
CA ARG A 118 -28.30 -26.21 -7.31
C ARG A 118 -27.61 -27.42 -6.65
N GLN A 119 -26.32 -27.34 -6.44
CA GLN A 119 -25.53 -28.41 -5.80
C GLN A 119 -25.43 -28.22 -4.27
N ASP A 120 -25.80 -27.05 -3.77
CA ASP A 120 -25.74 -26.73 -2.34
C ASP A 120 -27.15 -26.76 -1.75
N THR A 121 -27.41 -27.75 -0.88
CA THR A 121 -28.70 -27.92 -0.18
C THR A 121 -28.83 -27.06 1.08
N ARG A 122 -27.77 -26.32 1.43
CA ARG A 122 -27.75 -25.46 2.63
C ARG A 122 -28.62 -24.22 2.44
N SER A 123 -29.12 -23.68 3.56
CA SER A 123 -29.86 -22.43 3.53
C SER A 123 -28.98 -21.25 3.09
N PHE A 124 -29.57 -20.33 2.33
CA PHE A 124 -28.90 -19.11 1.89
C PHE A 124 -28.20 -18.36 3.05
N SER A 125 -28.89 -18.21 4.18
CA SER A 125 -28.37 -17.53 5.37
C SER A 125 -27.09 -18.17 5.91
N LEU A 126 -27.00 -19.50 5.92
CA LEU A 126 -25.84 -20.22 6.42
C LEU A 126 -24.64 -20.06 5.47
N VAL A 127 -24.86 -20.15 4.15
CA VAL A 127 -23.79 -19.94 3.16
C VAL A 127 -23.29 -18.51 3.20
N PHE A 128 -24.21 -17.54 3.26
CA PHE A 128 -23.88 -16.11 3.34
C PHE A 128 -23.11 -15.76 4.62
N SER A 129 -23.56 -16.26 5.77
CA SER A 129 -22.89 -16.03 7.06
C SER A 129 -21.45 -16.56 7.04
N ARG A 130 -21.22 -17.73 6.48
CA ARG A 130 -19.87 -18.28 6.28
C ARG A 130 -19.04 -17.42 5.31
N ALA A 131 -19.65 -17.00 4.20
CA ALA A 131 -18.97 -16.15 3.24
C ALA A 131 -18.51 -14.82 3.87
N ILE A 132 -19.37 -14.15 4.64
CA ILE A 132 -19.02 -12.92 5.37
C ILE A 132 -17.87 -13.13 6.36
N MET A 133 -17.71 -14.33 6.90
CA MET A 133 -16.60 -14.64 7.82
C MET A 133 -15.30 -14.95 7.06
N TYR A 134 -15.36 -15.74 6.00
CA TYR A 134 -14.15 -16.22 5.31
C TYR A 134 -13.60 -15.25 4.25
N VAL A 135 -14.46 -14.51 3.55
CA VAL A 135 -14.00 -13.54 2.53
C VAL A 135 -13.06 -12.48 3.11
N PRO A 136 -13.38 -11.81 4.23
CA PRO A 136 -12.42 -10.87 4.84
C PRO A 136 -11.13 -11.54 5.27
N LEU A 137 -11.20 -12.76 5.81
CA LEU A 137 -10.00 -13.51 6.23
C LEU A 137 -9.06 -13.77 5.04
N ILE A 138 -9.62 -14.22 3.91
CA ILE A 138 -8.85 -14.50 2.69
C ILE A 138 -8.24 -13.21 2.12
N LEU A 139 -8.99 -12.11 2.13
CA LEU A 139 -8.56 -10.85 1.54
C LEU A 139 -7.64 -10.04 2.46
N SER A 140 -7.73 -10.20 3.79
CA SER A 140 -6.94 -9.41 4.74
C SER A 140 -5.44 -9.63 4.58
N ILE A 141 -5.01 -10.88 4.41
CA ILE A 141 -3.59 -11.23 4.30
C ILE A 141 -2.93 -10.59 3.06
N PRO A 142 -3.43 -10.81 1.82
CA PRO A 142 -2.82 -10.21 0.65
C PRO A 142 -2.97 -8.68 0.62
N THR A 143 -4.05 -8.15 1.19
CA THR A 143 -4.24 -6.70 1.30
C THR A 143 -3.21 -6.08 2.22
N LEU A 144 -2.96 -6.66 3.40
CA LEU A 144 -1.96 -6.19 4.35
C LEU A 144 -0.55 -6.26 3.75
N ILE A 145 -0.20 -7.39 3.14
CA ILE A 145 1.12 -7.57 2.49
C ILE A 145 1.32 -6.52 1.38
N SER A 146 0.31 -6.33 0.53
CA SER A 146 0.38 -5.36 -0.56
C SER A 146 0.51 -3.91 -0.04
N TYR A 147 -0.23 -3.56 1.01
CA TYR A 147 -0.16 -2.26 1.65
C TYR A 147 1.26 -1.97 2.17
N LEU A 148 1.85 -2.92 2.90
CA LEU A 148 3.20 -2.78 3.43
C LEU A 148 4.24 -2.72 2.30
N TYR A 149 4.13 -3.59 1.30
CA TYR A 149 5.05 -3.61 0.16
C TYR A 149 5.05 -2.30 -0.63
N PHE A 150 3.88 -1.78 -0.98
CA PHE A 150 3.77 -0.53 -1.72
C PHE A 150 4.22 0.67 -0.88
N GLY A 151 3.95 0.66 0.43
CA GLY A 151 4.43 1.69 1.35
C GLY A 151 5.96 1.75 1.42
N ILE A 152 6.63 0.60 1.52
CA ILE A 152 8.10 0.51 1.50
C ILE A 152 8.64 0.99 0.15
N LYS A 153 8.08 0.50 -0.95
CA LYS A 153 8.49 0.87 -2.31
C LYS A 153 8.41 2.39 -2.55
N GLU A 154 7.38 3.05 -2.02
CA GLU A 154 7.23 4.49 -2.16
C GLU A 154 8.25 5.28 -1.33
N ARG A 155 8.52 4.81 -0.11
CA ARG A 155 9.60 5.40 0.72
C ARG A 155 10.96 5.26 0.04
N ASP A 156 11.27 4.11 -0.53
CA ASP A 156 12.53 3.88 -1.26
C ASP A 156 12.68 4.82 -2.46
N LYS A 157 11.60 5.09 -3.19
CA LYS A 157 11.62 6.07 -4.29
C LYS A 157 11.91 7.48 -3.78
N THR A 158 11.28 7.87 -2.67
CA THR A 158 11.48 9.19 -2.07
C THR A 158 12.93 9.34 -1.58
N ILE A 159 13.48 8.33 -0.90
CA ILE A 159 14.88 8.33 -0.45
C ILE A 159 15.83 8.48 -1.65
N LYS A 160 15.64 7.67 -2.71
CA LYS A 160 16.48 7.75 -3.91
C LYS A 160 16.40 9.12 -4.57
N ALA A 161 15.20 9.70 -4.68
CA ALA A 161 15.02 11.04 -5.24
C ALA A 161 15.74 12.11 -4.43
N LEU A 162 15.67 12.05 -3.09
CA LEU A 162 16.37 12.99 -2.20
C LEU A 162 17.91 12.81 -2.29
N THR A 163 18.40 11.56 -2.33
CA THR A 163 19.83 11.28 -2.47
C THR A 163 20.35 11.80 -3.81
N SER A 164 19.65 11.54 -4.92
CA SER A 164 20.03 12.03 -6.24
C SER A 164 20.01 13.55 -6.32
N ALA A 165 19.03 14.20 -5.67
CA ALA A 165 18.98 15.67 -5.60
C ALA A 165 20.15 16.25 -4.78
N ALA A 166 20.55 15.57 -3.70
CA ALA A 166 21.71 15.95 -2.91
C ALA A 166 23.02 15.79 -3.69
N ASP A 167 23.19 14.68 -4.40
CA ASP A 167 24.38 14.41 -5.24
C ASP A 167 24.51 15.43 -6.38
N ASN A 168 23.43 15.70 -7.10
CA ASN A 168 23.40 16.72 -8.15
C ASN A 168 23.68 18.13 -7.61
N GLY A 169 23.18 18.44 -6.40
CA GLY A 169 23.49 19.70 -5.70
C GLY A 169 24.97 19.82 -5.33
N LEU A 170 25.62 18.71 -5.01
CA LEU A 170 27.07 18.66 -4.72
C LEU A 170 27.91 18.77 -6.02
N GLU A 171 27.47 18.18 -7.13
CA GLU A 171 28.15 18.28 -8.41
C GLU A 171 28.05 19.70 -9.00
N MET A 172 26.87 20.33 -8.99
CA MET A 172 26.71 21.74 -9.39
C MET A 172 27.57 22.67 -8.55
N LYS A 173 27.78 22.36 -7.26
CA LYS A 173 28.64 23.12 -6.36
C LYS A 173 30.12 22.90 -6.68
N LYS A 174 30.51 21.72 -7.20
CA LYS A 174 31.88 21.43 -7.63
C LYS A 174 32.22 22.12 -8.95
N GLU A 175 31.33 22.19 -9.91
CA GLU A 175 31.56 22.88 -11.19
C GLU A 175 31.60 24.42 -11.00
N SER A 176 30.76 24.95 -10.10
CA SER A 176 30.78 26.37 -9.73
C SER A 176 32.03 26.79 -8.92
N SER A 177 32.80 25.85 -8.39
CA SER A 177 33.96 26.12 -7.53
C SER A 177 35.33 25.97 -8.25
N ALA A 178 35.34 25.78 -9.56
CA ALA A 178 36.60 25.72 -10.34
C ALA A 178 37.22 27.12 -10.60
N ASP A 179 36.49 28.21 -10.30
CA ASP A 179 36.96 29.59 -10.63
C ASP A 179 36.96 30.61 -9.49
N ALA A 180 37.06 30.18 -8.22
CA ALA A 180 37.22 31.16 -7.14
C ALA A 180 38.10 30.64 -6.00
N ASP A 181 39.35 30.96 -6.05
CA ASP A 181 40.33 30.91 -4.96
C ASP A 181 40.01 31.99 -3.89
N ASN A 182 38.81 31.90 -3.28
CA ASN A 182 38.42 32.66 -2.10
C ASN A 182 37.65 31.74 -1.14
N GLY A 183 38.27 31.51 0.04
CA GLY A 183 37.80 30.58 1.08
C GLY A 183 36.28 30.45 1.19
N LYS A 184 35.80 29.28 0.89
CA LYS A 184 34.37 28.91 0.77
C LYS A 184 33.67 29.09 2.12
N ILE A 185 32.71 30.02 2.20
CA ILE A 185 31.90 30.25 3.41
C ILE A 185 30.73 29.24 3.44
N VAL A 186 30.60 28.51 4.54
CA VAL A 186 29.51 27.61 4.81
C VAL A 186 28.55 28.28 5.80
N ASN A 187 27.31 28.42 5.41
CA ASN A 187 26.25 29.02 6.21
C ASN A 187 25.37 27.91 6.83
N PHE A 188 25.17 27.97 8.14
CA PHE A 188 24.29 27.08 8.89
C PHE A 188 23.06 27.86 9.34
N PHE A 189 21.89 27.30 9.05
CA PHE A 189 20.58 27.87 9.37
C PHE A 189 19.88 27.03 10.43
N ASP A 190 19.02 27.65 11.25
CA ASP A 190 18.15 26.92 12.17
C ASP A 190 16.88 26.40 11.49
N GLU A 191 16.02 25.73 12.27
CA GLU A 191 14.73 25.19 11.78
C GLU A 191 13.79 26.28 11.24
N LYS A 192 13.98 27.53 11.59
CA LYS A 192 13.19 28.69 11.15
C LYS A 192 13.77 29.34 9.91
N GLY A 193 14.94 28.88 9.41
CA GLY A 193 15.62 29.44 8.28
C GLY A 193 16.46 30.69 8.65
N GLU A 194 16.70 30.96 9.94
CA GLU A 194 17.57 32.03 10.37
C GLU A 194 19.02 31.58 10.34
N LEU A 195 19.92 32.47 9.84
CA LEU A 195 21.36 32.22 9.80
C LEU A 195 21.93 32.22 11.23
N LYS A 196 22.44 31.06 11.70
CA LYS A 196 23.02 30.90 13.03
C LYS A 196 24.55 31.00 13.03
N LEU A 197 25.20 30.46 11.99
CA LEU A 197 26.64 30.40 11.90
C LEU A 197 27.09 30.49 10.45
N SER A 198 28.14 31.28 10.23
CA SER A 198 28.78 31.40 8.93
C SER A 198 30.30 31.22 9.15
N VAL A 199 30.89 30.16 8.61
CA VAL A 199 32.27 29.78 8.81
C VAL A 199 32.92 29.43 7.49
N LYS A 200 34.16 29.81 7.27
CA LYS A 200 34.93 29.34 6.13
C LYS A 200 35.19 27.87 6.24
N SER A 201 35.02 27.11 5.12
CA SER A 201 35.17 25.67 5.12
C SER A 201 36.54 25.17 5.62
N GLU A 202 37.58 25.95 5.45
CA GLU A 202 38.94 25.66 5.91
C GLU A 202 39.10 25.63 7.43
N TYR A 203 38.18 26.30 8.16
CA TYR A 203 38.15 26.32 9.63
C TYR A 203 37.22 25.26 10.25
N ILE A 204 36.50 24.50 9.47
CA ILE A 204 35.62 23.42 9.97
C ILE A 204 36.43 22.13 10.08
N TYR A 205 36.58 21.62 11.30
CA TYR A 205 37.26 20.34 11.54
C TYR A 205 36.38 19.16 11.20
N TYR A 206 35.15 19.09 11.75
CA TYR A 206 34.14 18.09 11.42
C TYR A 206 32.76 18.56 11.87
N VAL A 207 31.76 17.91 11.32
CA VAL A 207 30.33 18.12 11.63
C VAL A 207 29.78 16.79 12.09
N GLU A 208 29.14 16.73 13.27
CA GLU A 208 28.56 15.55 13.87
C GLU A 208 27.05 15.72 14.02
N ALA A 209 26.29 14.78 13.53
CA ALA A 209 24.85 14.72 13.75
C ALA A 209 24.56 13.87 14.98
N PHE A 210 23.87 14.43 15.97
CA PHE A 210 23.48 13.74 17.17
C PHE A 210 21.98 13.98 17.44
N ASP A 211 21.18 12.93 17.25
CA ASP A 211 19.72 12.96 17.38
C ASP A 211 19.08 14.10 16.54
N ASN A 212 18.57 15.13 17.17
CA ASN A 212 17.92 16.29 16.52
C ASN A 212 18.86 17.51 16.41
N TYR A 213 20.14 17.37 16.73
CA TYR A 213 21.12 18.46 16.74
C TYR A 213 22.31 18.15 15.84
N VAL A 214 22.92 19.22 15.33
CA VAL A 214 24.15 19.15 14.57
C VAL A 214 25.22 19.93 15.35
N ASN A 215 26.29 19.23 15.75
CA ASN A 215 27.48 19.86 16.40
C ASN A 215 28.49 20.19 15.33
N ILE A 216 28.94 21.43 15.31
CA ILE A 216 29.94 21.92 14.36
C ILE A 216 31.19 22.30 15.16
N TYR A 217 32.31 21.63 14.87
CA TYR A 217 33.61 21.88 15.48
C TYR A 217 34.45 22.69 14.51
N TYR A 218 34.77 23.91 14.89
CA TYR A 218 35.50 24.84 14.03
C TYR A 218 36.54 25.70 14.83
N GLN A 219 37.52 26.19 14.13
CA GLN A 219 38.54 27.09 14.72
C GLN A 219 38.00 28.51 14.73
N THR A 220 38.03 29.15 15.91
CA THR A 220 37.80 30.58 16.05
C THR A 220 39.11 31.31 15.86
N THR A 221 39.18 32.24 14.94
CA THR A 221 40.33 33.18 14.76
C THR A 221 40.34 34.22 15.84
#